data_0ae1691ef1d8f0711c3a3d839ad1a108
#
_entry.id   0ae1691ef1d8f0711c3a3d839ad1a108
#
_cell.length_a   1.000
_cell.length_b   1.000
_cell.length_c   1.000
_cell.angle_alpha   90.00
_cell.angle_beta   90.00
_cell.angle_gamma   90.00
#
_symmetry.space_group_name_H-M   'P 1'
#
loop_
_entity.id
_entity.type
_entity.pdbx_description
1 polymer ?
#
loop_
_entity_poly.entity_id
_entity_poly.type
_entity_poly.pdbx_seq_one_letter_code
_entity_poly.pdbx_strand_id
1 'polypeptide(L)'
;FDEKIAQVRREKESAIDAQDFERAAQLRDQEKTLLAQKAQREKEWKAGDLDVVSEVDDEQIAEVLANWTGIPVYKLTEEETSRLLRMEEELHKRIIGQEDAVKAVSMAIRRTRAGLKDPKRPAGSFIFAGPSGVGKSELSKALAEFLFGSEDALIQLDMSEFHDRYTVSRLVGAPPGYVGYDEGGQLTEKVRRRPFSVVLFDEIEKAHTDVFNTLLQILEDGRLTDGQGRIVDFKNTVIILTTNLGTRDVAKAVTLGFQGTNDTESNYERMKQKVNDELKQHFRPEFLNRIDDTIVFHQLTQEQILRIVDLMVARIETQLRNKDMGLELTTNAKKW
;
A
#
# COMPACT_ATOMS: atom_id res chain seq x y z
N PHE A 1 2.62 -25.70 -26.94
CA PHE A 1 1.69 -25.71 -28.07
C PHE A 1 0.99 -24.37 -28.24
N ASP A 2 0.51 -23.75 -27.17
CA ASP A 2 -0.27 -22.50 -27.25
C ASP A 2 0.52 -21.33 -27.85
N GLU A 3 1.79 -21.18 -27.50
CA GLU A 3 2.68 -20.19 -28.10
C GLU A 3 2.86 -20.38 -29.61
N LYS A 4 3.05 -21.64 -30.02
CA LYS A 4 3.20 -21.98 -31.45
C LYS A 4 1.94 -21.74 -32.25
N ILE A 5 0.78 -22.07 -31.67
CA ILE A 5 -0.53 -21.81 -32.27
C ILE A 5 -0.76 -20.29 -32.39
N ALA A 6 -0.43 -19.53 -31.36
CA ALA A 6 -0.58 -18.07 -31.38
C ALA A 6 0.37 -17.40 -32.39
N GLN A 7 1.56 -17.96 -32.60
CA GLN A 7 2.50 -17.48 -33.61
C GLN A 7 1.99 -17.75 -35.01
N VAL A 8 1.56 -18.99 -35.29
CA VAL A 8 1.01 -19.36 -36.60
C VAL A 8 -0.25 -18.56 -36.95
N ARG A 9 -1.07 -18.23 -35.96
CA ARG A 9 -2.23 -17.35 -36.15
C ARG A 9 -1.83 -15.94 -36.58
N ARG A 10 -0.86 -15.34 -35.92
CA ARG A 10 -0.34 -14.01 -36.27
C ARG A 10 0.29 -14.00 -37.67
N GLU A 11 1.05 -15.02 -38.02
CA GLU A 11 1.65 -15.14 -39.34
C GLU A 11 0.57 -15.35 -40.43
N LYS A 12 -0.49 -16.09 -40.13
CA LYS A 12 -1.63 -16.27 -41.03
C LYS A 12 -2.39 -14.96 -41.27
N GLU A 13 -2.65 -14.17 -40.24
CA GLU A 13 -3.29 -12.85 -40.38
C GLU A 13 -2.41 -11.92 -41.22
N SER A 14 -1.11 -11.87 -40.97
CA SER A 14 -0.15 -11.09 -41.76
C SER A 14 -0.09 -11.52 -43.25
N ALA A 15 -0.19 -12.84 -43.52
CA ALA A 15 -0.25 -13.34 -44.88
C ALA A 15 -1.55 -12.97 -45.61
N ILE A 16 -2.67 -12.94 -44.90
CA ILE A 16 -3.98 -12.50 -45.42
C ILE A 16 -3.91 -11.00 -45.76
N ASP A 17 -3.38 -10.18 -44.87
CA ASP A 17 -3.22 -8.74 -45.06
C ASP A 17 -2.31 -8.41 -46.25
N ALA A 18 -1.27 -9.24 -46.47
CA ALA A 18 -0.36 -9.15 -47.61
C ALA A 18 -0.95 -9.75 -48.91
N GLN A 19 -2.19 -10.27 -48.91
CA GLN A 19 -2.86 -10.97 -50.01
C GLN A 19 -2.11 -12.20 -50.54
N ASP A 20 -1.25 -12.81 -49.71
CA ASP A 20 -0.55 -14.08 -49.98
C ASP A 20 -1.41 -15.26 -49.56
N PHE A 21 -2.39 -15.59 -50.38
CA PHE A 21 -3.39 -16.61 -50.10
C PHE A 21 -2.81 -18.03 -50.09
N GLU A 22 -1.71 -18.27 -50.81
CA GLU A 22 -1.03 -19.57 -50.80
C GLU A 22 -0.35 -19.83 -49.47
N ARG A 23 0.35 -18.85 -48.93
CA ARG A 23 0.98 -18.90 -47.62
C ARG A 23 -0.05 -18.96 -46.49
N ALA A 24 -1.15 -18.20 -46.60
CA ALA A 24 -2.27 -18.24 -45.66
C ALA A 24 -2.92 -19.61 -45.58
N ALA A 25 -3.06 -20.32 -46.74
CA ALA A 25 -3.58 -21.68 -46.77
C ALA A 25 -2.64 -22.70 -46.08
N GLN A 26 -1.33 -22.59 -46.32
CA GLN A 26 -0.33 -23.44 -45.63
C GLN A 26 -0.32 -23.24 -44.14
N LEU A 27 -0.40 -21.98 -43.67
CA LEU A 27 -0.45 -21.64 -42.25
C LEU A 27 -1.74 -22.12 -41.57
N ARG A 28 -2.87 -22.10 -42.31
CA ARG A 28 -4.13 -22.68 -41.82
C ARG A 28 -4.01 -24.20 -41.61
N ASP A 29 -3.37 -24.89 -42.52
CA ASP A 29 -3.18 -26.36 -42.40
C ASP A 29 -2.20 -26.70 -41.25
N GLN A 30 -1.16 -25.86 -41.05
CA GLN A 30 -0.29 -25.97 -39.89
C GLN A 30 -1.02 -25.72 -38.57
N GLU A 31 -1.86 -24.69 -38.48
CA GLU A 31 -2.70 -24.41 -37.31
C GLU A 31 -3.61 -25.60 -36.98
N LYS A 32 -4.26 -26.19 -38.02
CA LYS A 32 -5.12 -27.36 -37.85
C LYS A 32 -4.36 -28.58 -37.32
N THR A 33 -3.17 -28.80 -37.82
CA THR A 33 -2.28 -29.91 -37.38
C THR A 33 -1.82 -29.70 -35.93
N LEU A 34 -1.45 -28.48 -35.53
CA LEU A 34 -1.04 -28.17 -34.16
C LEU A 34 -2.21 -28.32 -33.19
N LEU A 35 -3.41 -27.91 -33.57
CA LEU A 35 -4.63 -28.08 -32.77
C LEU A 35 -4.98 -29.56 -32.58
N ALA A 36 -4.84 -30.37 -33.63
CA ALA A 36 -5.05 -31.82 -33.55
C ALA A 36 -4.04 -32.50 -32.63
N GLN A 37 -2.76 -32.13 -32.74
CA GLN A 37 -1.69 -32.61 -31.86
C GLN A 37 -1.91 -32.20 -30.39
N LYS A 38 -2.35 -30.98 -30.15
CA LYS A 38 -2.73 -30.52 -28.80
C LYS A 38 -3.86 -31.37 -28.23
N ALA A 39 -4.94 -31.53 -28.98
CA ALA A 39 -6.11 -32.33 -28.56
C ALA A 39 -5.73 -33.83 -28.30
N GLN A 40 -4.83 -34.39 -29.10
CA GLN A 40 -4.34 -35.74 -28.90
C GLN A 40 -3.51 -35.84 -27.61
N ARG A 41 -2.59 -34.89 -27.38
CA ARG A 41 -1.79 -34.84 -26.15
C ARG A 41 -2.64 -34.60 -24.90
N GLU A 42 -3.68 -33.79 -24.98
CA GLU A 42 -4.63 -33.61 -23.87
C GLU A 42 -5.40 -34.89 -23.55
N LYS A 43 -5.76 -35.67 -24.58
CA LYS A 43 -6.39 -36.98 -24.37
C LYS A 43 -5.43 -38.00 -23.73
N GLU A 44 -4.20 -38.08 -24.19
CA GLU A 44 -3.15 -38.94 -23.63
C GLU A 44 -2.87 -38.57 -22.18
N TRP A 45 -2.81 -37.26 -21.87
CA TRP A 45 -2.63 -36.76 -20.50
C TRP A 45 -3.82 -37.11 -19.59
N LYS A 46 -5.06 -36.93 -20.07
CA LYS A 46 -6.28 -37.31 -19.33
C LYS A 46 -6.44 -38.82 -19.15
N ALA A 47 -5.88 -39.62 -20.05
CA ALA A 47 -5.91 -41.06 -19.96
C ALA A 47 -4.81 -41.63 -19.01
N GLY A 48 -3.90 -40.77 -18.48
CA GLY A 48 -2.80 -41.20 -17.61
C GLY A 48 -1.63 -41.89 -18.32
N ASP A 49 -1.59 -41.85 -19.67
CA ASP A 49 -0.57 -42.52 -20.49
C ASP A 49 0.74 -41.71 -20.60
N LEU A 50 0.79 -40.50 -20.07
CA LEU A 50 2.01 -39.70 -19.99
C LEU A 50 2.52 -39.74 -18.56
N ASP A 51 3.71 -40.31 -18.37
CA ASP A 51 4.51 -40.22 -17.13
C ASP A 51 4.99 -38.75 -16.93
N VAL A 52 4.09 -37.80 -16.90
CA VAL A 52 4.39 -36.41 -16.52
C VAL A 52 4.16 -36.31 -15.02
N VAL A 53 5.23 -36.56 -14.27
CA VAL A 53 5.27 -36.15 -12.87
C VAL A 53 5.21 -34.60 -12.88
N SER A 54 4.05 -34.02 -12.58
CA SER A 54 3.99 -32.60 -12.33
C SER A 54 4.67 -32.34 -10.99
N GLU A 55 5.90 -31.89 -11.04
CA GLU A 55 6.59 -31.35 -9.87
C GLU A 55 5.90 -30.03 -9.48
N VAL A 56 5.51 -29.96 -8.22
CA VAL A 56 5.08 -28.69 -7.61
C VAL A 56 6.32 -28.00 -7.08
N ASP A 57 6.75 -26.95 -7.77
CA ASP A 57 7.90 -26.15 -7.39
C ASP A 57 7.50 -24.93 -6.56
N ASP A 58 8.49 -24.22 -6.01
CA ASP A 58 8.29 -23.02 -5.21
C ASP A 58 7.59 -21.90 -5.99
N GLU A 59 7.80 -21.85 -7.32
CA GLU A 59 7.21 -20.84 -8.20
C GLU A 59 5.70 -21.04 -8.36
N GLN A 60 5.24 -22.28 -8.50
CA GLN A 60 3.82 -22.63 -8.57
C GLN A 60 3.12 -22.37 -7.22
N ILE A 61 3.78 -22.67 -6.09
CA ILE A 61 3.27 -22.35 -4.77
C ILE A 61 3.16 -20.84 -4.59
N ALA A 62 4.15 -20.07 -5.02
CA ALA A 62 4.15 -18.62 -4.97
C ALA A 62 3.01 -18.02 -5.83
N GLU A 63 2.72 -18.60 -7.01
CA GLU A 63 1.62 -18.17 -7.87
C GLU A 63 0.25 -18.37 -7.21
N VAL A 64 0.03 -19.52 -6.57
CA VAL A 64 -1.21 -19.77 -5.81
C VAL A 64 -1.36 -18.78 -4.66
N LEU A 65 -0.28 -18.54 -3.91
CA LEU A 65 -0.26 -17.55 -2.82
C LEU A 65 -0.51 -16.13 -3.34
N ALA A 66 0.07 -15.76 -4.48
CA ALA A 66 -0.15 -14.46 -5.09
C ALA A 66 -1.63 -14.25 -5.45
N ASN A 67 -2.29 -15.28 -5.98
CA ASN A 67 -3.72 -15.23 -6.29
C ASN A 67 -4.59 -15.09 -5.04
N TRP A 68 -4.21 -15.69 -3.92
CA TRP A 68 -4.95 -15.61 -2.67
C TRP A 68 -4.72 -14.30 -1.91
N THR A 69 -3.49 -13.80 -1.90
CA THR A 69 -3.08 -12.64 -1.08
C THR A 69 -3.14 -11.33 -1.86
N GLY A 70 -3.08 -11.39 -3.18
CA GLY A 70 -2.90 -10.24 -4.06
C GLY A 70 -1.45 -9.71 -4.08
N ILE A 71 -0.49 -10.40 -3.44
CA ILE A 71 0.93 -10.04 -3.45
C ILE A 71 1.57 -10.62 -4.71
N PRO A 72 2.26 -9.84 -5.55
CA PRO A 72 2.91 -10.34 -6.78
C PRO A 72 3.90 -11.48 -6.52
N VAL A 73 4.00 -12.45 -7.45
CA VAL A 73 4.86 -13.64 -7.33
C VAL A 73 6.31 -13.27 -6.99
N TYR A 74 6.89 -12.30 -7.68
CA TYR A 74 8.28 -11.89 -7.46
C TYR A 74 8.52 -11.35 -6.03
N LYS A 75 7.49 -10.82 -5.37
CA LYS A 75 7.56 -10.35 -3.97
C LYS A 75 7.55 -11.51 -2.97
N LEU A 76 6.95 -12.64 -3.33
CA LEU A 76 6.88 -13.84 -2.49
C LEU A 76 8.14 -14.72 -2.63
N THR A 77 8.81 -14.68 -3.80
CA THR A 77 10.01 -15.47 -4.09
C THR A 77 11.31 -14.75 -3.72
N GLU A 78 11.27 -13.42 -3.56
CA GLU A 78 12.44 -12.65 -3.09
C GLU A 78 12.73 -12.95 -1.62
N GLU A 79 13.99 -13.12 -1.28
CA GLU A 79 14.42 -13.31 0.09
C GLU A 79 14.01 -12.10 0.95
N GLU A 80 13.14 -12.32 1.92
CA GLU A 80 12.53 -11.24 2.72
C GLU A 80 13.59 -10.41 3.45
N THR A 81 14.65 -11.05 3.93
CA THR A 81 15.74 -10.37 4.62
C THR A 81 16.42 -9.34 3.72
N SER A 82 16.73 -9.72 2.48
CA SER A 82 17.34 -8.82 1.49
C SER A 82 16.45 -7.64 1.13
N ARG A 83 15.15 -7.87 1.01
CA ARG A 83 14.16 -6.80 0.79
C ARG A 83 14.12 -5.81 1.95
N LEU A 84 14.02 -6.31 3.17
CA LEU A 84 13.93 -5.48 4.36
C LEU A 84 15.21 -4.65 4.60
N LEU A 85 16.38 -5.16 4.20
CA LEU A 85 17.63 -4.40 4.27
C LEU A 85 17.65 -3.20 3.30
N ARG A 86 16.96 -3.29 2.16
CA ARG A 86 16.86 -2.20 1.16
C ARG A 86 15.64 -1.31 1.34
N MET A 87 14.88 -1.49 2.43
CA MET A 87 13.60 -0.82 2.62
C MET A 87 13.72 0.71 2.60
N GLU A 88 14.72 1.29 3.28
CA GLU A 88 14.92 2.74 3.28
C GLU A 88 15.20 3.29 1.87
N GLU A 89 16.06 2.62 1.10
CA GLU A 89 16.39 3.03 -0.26
C GLU A 89 15.17 2.98 -1.18
N GLU A 90 14.37 1.92 -1.07
CA GLU A 90 13.16 1.76 -1.86
C GLU A 90 12.10 2.83 -1.51
N LEU A 91 11.91 3.12 -0.22
CA LEU A 91 10.99 4.17 0.21
C LEU A 91 11.46 5.56 -0.24
N HIS A 92 12.77 5.84 -0.23
CA HIS A 92 13.32 7.12 -0.68
C HIS A 92 13.25 7.34 -2.19
N LYS A 93 12.94 6.34 -3.00
CA LYS A 93 12.58 6.54 -4.42
C LYS A 93 11.33 7.40 -4.60
N ARG A 94 10.44 7.39 -3.61
CA ARG A 94 9.18 8.12 -3.63
C ARG A 94 9.12 9.25 -2.61
N ILE A 95 9.76 9.05 -1.45
CA ILE A 95 9.73 9.98 -0.32
C ILE A 95 10.98 10.82 -0.35
N ILE A 96 10.79 12.12 -0.55
CA ILE A 96 11.88 13.11 -0.51
C ILE A 96 11.97 13.68 0.89
N GLY A 97 13.18 13.66 1.45
CA GLY A 97 13.40 14.03 2.84
C GLY A 97 12.80 12.99 3.81
N GLN A 98 12.50 13.41 5.05
CA GLN A 98 11.87 12.56 6.07
C GLN A 98 12.72 11.34 6.44
N GLU A 99 14.05 11.47 6.46
CA GLU A 99 15.01 10.39 6.73
C GLU A 99 14.70 9.67 8.04
N ASP A 100 14.41 10.44 9.11
CA ASP A 100 14.10 9.90 10.43
C ASP A 100 12.80 9.09 10.42
N ALA A 101 11.77 9.58 9.70
CA ALA A 101 10.50 8.89 9.58
C ALA A 101 10.66 7.57 8.81
N VAL A 102 11.34 7.57 7.68
CA VAL A 102 11.61 6.39 6.87
C VAL A 102 12.42 5.36 7.66
N LYS A 103 13.46 5.80 8.36
CA LYS A 103 14.31 4.95 9.20
C LYS A 103 13.52 4.33 10.36
N ALA A 104 12.71 5.11 11.08
CA ALA A 104 11.93 4.64 12.22
C ALA A 104 10.91 3.57 11.79
N VAL A 105 10.16 3.83 10.70
CA VAL A 105 9.22 2.84 10.14
C VAL A 105 9.93 1.57 9.73
N SER A 106 11.04 1.68 8.99
CA SER A 106 11.80 0.53 8.50
C SER A 106 12.34 -0.32 9.66
N MET A 107 12.86 0.31 10.71
CA MET A 107 13.33 -0.38 11.90
C MET A 107 12.19 -1.11 12.64
N ALA A 108 11.03 -0.49 12.77
CA ALA A 108 9.88 -1.08 13.44
C ALA A 108 9.33 -2.28 12.64
N ILE A 109 9.24 -2.18 11.32
CA ILE A 109 8.84 -3.29 10.45
C ILE A 109 9.82 -4.45 10.56
N ARG A 110 11.14 -4.18 10.52
CA ARG A 110 12.16 -5.22 10.69
C ARG A 110 12.05 -5.93 12.05
N ARG A 111 11.84 -5.18 13.15
CA ARG A 111 11.64 -5.77 14.50
C ARG A 111 10.44 -6.72 14.52
N THR A 112 9.33 -6.32 13.91
CA THR A 112 8.12 -7.16 13.83
C THR A 112 8.38 -8.43 13.03
N ARG A 113 9.06 -8.31 11.87
CA ARG A 113 9.38 -9.45 11.02
C ARG A 113 10.41 -10.39 11.64
N ALA A 114 11.29 -9.90 12.51
CA ALA A 114 12.21 -10.72 13.29
C ALA A 114 11.52 -11.49 14.45
N GLY A 115 10.20 -11.42 14.57
CA GLY A 115 9.44 -12.13 15.63
C GLY A 115 9.55 -11.50 17.03
N LEU A 116 10.01 -10.25 17.11
CA LEU A 116 10.16 -9.54 18.39
C LEU A 116 8.86 -8.85 18.87
N LYS A 117 7.73 -9.20 18.26
CA LYS A 117 6.41 -8.67 18.58
C LYS A 117 5.40 -9.80 18.85
N ASP A 118 4.37 -9.50 19.63
CA ASP A 118 3.25 -10.42 19.88
C ASP A 118 2.56 -10.77 18.54
N PRO A 119 2.50 -12.06 18.15
CA PRO A 119 1.92 -12.49 16.88
C PRO A 119 0.41 -12.25 16.77
N LYS A 120 -0.27 -11.94 17.86
CA LYS A 120 -1.70 -11.60 17.87
C LYS A 120 -1.96 -10.17 17.39
N ARG A 121 -0.97 -9.29 17.45
CA ARG A 121 -1.11 -7.87 17.11
C ARG A 121 -0.89 -7.62 15.61
N PRO A 122 -1.39 -6.49 15.06
CA PRO A 122 -1.10 -6.10 13.68
C PRO A 122 0.40 -6.07 13.37
N ALA A 123 0.77 -6.29 12.11
CA ALA A 123 2.16 -6.32 11.66
C ALA A 123 2.95 -5.01 11.93
N GLY A 124 2.26 -3.90 12.07
CA GLY A 124 2.80 -2.62 12.49
C GLY A 124 1.69 -1.67 12.93
N SER A 125 1.99 -0.74 13.84
CA SER A 125 1.07 0.29 14.27
C SER A 125 1.81 1.59 14.55
N PHE A 126 1.46 2.66 13.81
CA PHE A 126 2.20 3.91 13.81
C PHE A 126 1.28 5.11 13.95
N ILE A 127 1.74 6.14 14.66
CA ILE A 127 1.19 7.50 14.58
C ILE A 127 2.14 8.34 13.75
N PHE A 128 1.66 8.91 12.64
CA PHE A 128 2.36 9.87 11.82
C PHE A 128 1.90 11.28 12.19
N ALA A 129 2.74 12.02 12.89
CA ALA A 129 2.47 13.36 13.34
C ALA A 129 3.25 14.39 12.51
N GLY A 130 2.59 15.45 12.08
CA GLY A 130 3.22 16.50 11.29
C GLY A 130 2.21 17.41 10.62
N PRO A 131 2.64 18.56 10.09
CA PRO A 131 1.75 19.47 9.36
C PRO A 131 1.18 18.81 8.10
N SER A 132 0.18 19.45 7.49
CA SER A 132 -0.36 18.96 6.22
C SER A 132 0.68 19.08 5.09
N GLY A 133 0.69 18.13 4.16
CA GLY A 133 1.52 18.20 2.95
C GLY A 133 2.97 17.77 3.12
N VAL A 134 3.39 17.25 4.27
CA VAL A 134 4.79 16.83 4.52
C VAL A 134 5.11 15.40 4.07
N GLY A 135 4.12 14.64 3.55
CA GLY A 135 4.33 13.31 3.00
C GLY A 135 3.79 12.14 3.83
N LYS A 136 2.97 12.37 4.87
CA LYS A 136 2.40 11.30 5.72
C LYS A 136 1.62 10.26 4.90
N SER A 137 0.69 10.70 4.07
CA SER A 137 -0.10 9.81 3.22
C SER A 137 0.73 9.18 2.09
N GLU A 138 1.73 9.90 1.56
CA GLU A 138 2.63 9.36 0.53
C GLU A 138 3.52 8.25 1.08
N LEU A 139 4.03 8.39 2.31
CA LEU A 139 4.76 7.30 2.98
C LEU A 139 3.87 6.08 3.19
N SER A 140 2.59 6.27 3.53
CA SER A 140 1.64 5.16 3.67
C SER A 140 1.42 4.41 2.35
N LYS A 141 1.34 5.13 1.21
CA LYS A 141 1.27 4.53 -0.13
C LYS A 141 2.55 3.78 -0.49
N ALA A 142 3.70 4.40 -0.21
CA ALA A 142 5.00 3.78 -0.46
C ALA A 142 5.17 2.48 0.35
N LEU A 143 4.70 2.45 1.60
CA LEU A 143 4.67 1.24 2.43
C LEU A 143 3.76 0.15 1.86
N ALA A 144 2.57 0.50 1.39
CA ALA A 144 1.66 -0.45 0.76
C ALA A 144 2.29 -1.08 -0.49
N GLU A 145 2.91 -0.27 -1.34
CA GLU A 145 3.62 -0.75 -2.53
C GLU A 145 4.82 -1.62 -2.17
N PHE A 146 5.63 -1.20 -1.21
CA PHE A 146 6.83 -1.96 -0.79
C PHE A 146 6.45 -3.29 -0.15
N LEU A 147 5.54 -3.30 0.82
CA LEU A 147 5.20 -4.49 1.60
C LEU A 147 4.30 -5.46 0.83
N PHE A 148 3.34 -4.94 0.06
CA PHE A 148 2.25 -5.71 -0.53
C PHE A 148 2.18 -5.59 -2.06
N GLY A 149 3.13 -4.91 -2.68
CA GLY A 149 3.33 -4.89 -4.12
C GLY A 149 2.48 -3.91 -4.93
N SER A 150 1.51 -3.22 -4.31
CA SER A 150 0.64 -2.26 -4.99
C SER A 150 0.19 -1.15 -4.05
N GLU A 151 0.05 0.08 -4.56
CA GLU A 151 -0.60 1.18 -3.84
C GLU A 151 -2.08 0.87 -3.50
N ASP A 152 -2.73 0.01 -4.29
CA ASP A 152 -4.11 -0.42 -4.04
C ASP A 152 -4.26 -1.27 -2.76
N ALA A 153 -3.14 -1.71 -2.17
CA ALA A 153 -3.14 -2.33 -0.85
C ALA A 153 -3.29 -1.29 0.29
N LEU A 154 -3.43 0.01 -0.02
CA LEU A 154 -3.76 1.04 0.94
C LEU A 154 -5.28 1.18 1.09
N ILE A 155 -5.77 1.00 2.31
CA ILE A 155 -7.15 1.29 2.72
C ILE A 155 -7.11 2.61 3.47
N GLN A 156 -7.60 3.69 2.85
CA GLN A 156 -7.64 5.02 3.47
C GLN A 156 -9.05 5.33 3.97
N LEU A 157 -9.12 5.85 5.20
CA LEU A 157 -10.33 6.28 5.89
C LEU A 157 -10.08 7.68 6.48
N ASP A 158 -10.86 8.67 6.04
CA ASP A 158 -10.81 10.03 6.57
C ASP A 158 -11.68 10.13 7.82
N MET A 159 -11.05 10.38 8.97
CA MET A 159 -11.74 10.43 10.24
C MET A 159 -12.61 11.67 10.41
N SER A 160 -12.51 12.67 9.56
CA SER A 160 -13.45 13.79 9.50
C SER A 160 -14.88 13.36 9.15
N GLU A 161 -15.04 12.22 8.46
CA GLU A 161 -16.32 11.60 8.14
C GLU A 161 -16.87 10.73 9.29
N PHE A 162 -16.10 10.48 10.34
CA PHE A 162 -16.40 9.59 11.47
C PHE A 162 -16.41 10.30 12.83
N HIS A 163 -16.88 11.54 12.84
CA HIS A 163 -16.98 12.36 14.05
C HIS A 163 -18.28 12.11 14.86
N ASP A 164 -19.31 11.52 14.24
CA ASP A 164 -20.59 11.23 14.88
C ASP A 164 -20.65 9.79 15.42
N ARG A 165 -21.38 9.58 16.50
CA ARG A 165 -21.57 8.28 17.15
C ARG A 165 -22.10 7.21 16.20
N TYR A 166 -22.98 7.56 15.28
CA TYR A 166 -23.55 6.61 14.30
C TYR A 166 -22.58 6.18 13.22
N THR A 167 -21.45 6.86 13.07
CA THR A 167 -20.48 6.57 12.02
C THR A 167 -19.62 5.34 12.31
N VAL A 168 -19.55 4.89 13.58
CA VAL A 168 -18.82 3.65 13.94
C VAL A 168 -19.45 2.44 13.26
N SER A 169 -20.80 2.38 13.14
CA SER A 169 -21.48 1.33 12.40
C SER A 169 -21.10 1.30 10.90
N ARG A 170 -20.69 2.43 10.33
CA ARG A 170 -20.14 2.47 8.96
C ARG A 170 -18.76 1.79 8.85
N LEU A 171 -17.96 1.79 9.90
CA LEU A 171 -16.66 1.11 9.93
C LEU A 171 -16.81 -0.41 10.05
N VAL A 172 -17.67 -0.85 10.95
CA VAL A 172 -17.79 -2.25 11.39
C VAL A 172 -18.94 -2.97 10.69
N GLY A 173 -19.95 -2.24 10.24
CA GLY A 173 -21.21 -2.74 9.71
C GLY A 173 -22.36 -2.52 10.70
N ALA A 174 -23.56 -2.34 10.16
CA ALA A 174 -24.78 -2.16 10.97
C ALA A 174 -25.22 -3.49 11.57
N PRO A 175 -25.83 -3.49 12.77
CA PRO A 175 -26.44 -4.68 13.36
C PRO A 175 -27.63 -5.17 12.52
N PRO A 176 -28.05 -6.45 12.67
CA PRO A 176 -29.22 -6.99 11.98
C PRO A 176 -30.47 -6.13 12.19
N GLY A 177 -31.17 -5.84 11.11
CA GLY A 177 -32.42 -5.04 11.13
C GLY A 177 -32.21 -3.53 10.98
N TYR A 178 -30.99 -3.03 10.85
CA TYR A 178 -30.70 -1.62 10.59
C TYR A 178 -30.34 -1.41 9.11
N VAL A 179 -30.59 -0.17 8.62
CA VAL A 179 -30.22 0.25 7.25
C VAL A 179 -28.72 0.13 7.07
N GLY A 180 -28.28 -0.48 5.96
CA GLY A 180 -26.84 -0.70 5.66
C GLY A 180 -26.28 -2.03 6.18
N TYR A 181 -27.09 -2.92 6.74
CA TYR A 181 -26.65 -4.25 7.19
C TYR A 181 -26.03 -5.09 6.05
N ASP A 182 -26.64 -5.05 4.87
CA ASP A 182 -26.18 -5.83 3.70
C ASP A 182 -24.90 -5.26 3.05
N GLU A 183 -24.61 -3.98 3.26
CA GLU A 183 -23.44 -3.31 2.68
C GLU A 183 -22.13 -3.65 3.42
N GLY A 184 -22.25 -4.11 4.67
CA GLY A 184 -21.10 -4.37 5.53
C GLY A 184 -20.37 -3.10 5.99
N GLY A 185 -19.32 -3.28 6.82
CA GLY A 185 -18.51 -2.15 7.31
C GLY A 185 -17.44 -1.75 6.30
N GLN A 186 -17.23 -0.45 6.13
CA GLN A 186 -16.21 0.08 5.21
C GLN A 186 -14.80 -0.41 5.54
N LEU A 187 -14.45 -0.54 6.81
CA LEU A 187 -13.18 -1.07 7.26
C LEU A 187 -13.15 -2.58 7.18
N THR A 188 -14.12 -3.25 7.80
CA THR A 188 -14.14 -4.71 7.93
C THR A 188 -14.22 -5.43 6.59
N GLU A 189 -15.05 -4.96 5.65
CA GLU A 189 -15.15 -5.55 4.31
C GLU A 189 -13.88 -5.36 3.49
N LYS A 190 -13.26 -4.17 3.53
CA LYS A 190 -12.03 -3.91 2.79
C LYS A 190 -10.88 -4.78 3.29
N VAL A 191 -10.71 -4.92 4.63
CA VAL A 191 -9.67 -5.77 5.21
C VAL A 191 -9.96 -7.25 4.99
N ARG A 192 -11.23 -7.68 5.08
CA ARG A 192 -11.61 -9.06 4.80
C ARG A 192 -11.25 -9.47 3.36
N ARG A 193 -11.45 -8.56 2.40
CA ARG A 193 -11.10 -8.79 0.99
C ARG A 193 -9.60 -8.69 0.73
N ARG A 194 -8.88 -7.86 1.48
CA ARG A 194 -7.44 -7.65 1.37
C ARG A 194 -6.79 -7.68 2.77
N PRO A 195 -6.54 -8.88 3.31
CA PRO A 195 -5.95 -9.03 4.65
C PRO A 195 -4.50 -8.52 4.73
N PHE A 196 -3.79 -8.50 3.60
CA PHE A 196 -2.44 -7.92 3.48
C PHE A 196 -2.56 -6.50 2.94
N SER A 197 -2.70 -5.53 3.86
CA SER A 197 -2.95 -4.13 3.51
C SER A 197 -2.36 -3.17 4.54
N VAL A 198 -2.16 -1.93 4.12
CA VAL A 198 -1.91 -0.79 5.00
C VAL A 198 -3.25 -0.10 5.22
N VAL A 199 -3.64 0.10 6.47
CA VAL A 199 -4.87 0.80 6.85
C VAL A 199 -4.50 2.15 7.42
N LEU A 200 -4.88 3.20 6.72
CA LEU A 200 -4.61 4.59 7.06
C LEU A 200 -5.87 5.25 7.61
N PHE A 201 -5.81 5.67 8.87
CA PHE A 201 -6.81 6.52 9.52
C PHE A 201 -6.30 7.96 9.49
N ASP A 202 -6.82 8.75 8.58
CA ASP A 202 -6.38 10.12 8.38
C ASP A 202 -7.09 11.08 9.34
N GLU A 203 -6.34 12.03 9.94
CA GLU A 203 -6.84 13.02 10.90
C GLU A 203 -7.54 12.39 12.12
N ILE A 204 -6.86 11.47 12.80
CA ILE A 204 -7.42 10.67 13.89
C ILE A 204 -7.99 11.50 15.05
N GLU A 205 -7.50 12.70 15.28
CA GLU A 205 -8.01 13.61 16.30
C GLU A 205 -9.47 14.06 16.06
N LYS A 206 -9.99 13.89 14.83
CA LYS A 206 -11.38 14.23 14.49
C LYS A 206 -12.36 13.08 14.73
N ALA A 207 -11.87 11.87 14.96
CA ALA A 207 -12.70 10.70 15.16
C ALA A 207 -13.51 10.76 16.46
N HIS A 208 -14.75 10.21 16.42
CA HIS A 208 -15.53 10.00 17.64
C HIS A 208 -14.83 9.03 18.59
N THR A 209 -15.06 9.17 19.91
CA THR A 209 -14.42 8.32 20.94
C THR A 209 -14.67 6.83 20.74
N ASP A 210 -15.78 6.42 20.17
CA ASP A 210 -16.10 5.01 19.92
C ASP A 210 -15.21 4.40 18.81
N VAL A 211 -14.66 5.22 17.91
CA VAL A 211 -13.65 4.77 16.92
C VAL A 211 -12.39 4.29 17.65
N PHE A 212 -11.98 4.97 18.72
CA PHE A 212 -10.80 4.58 19.51
C PHE A 212 -11.00 3.23 20.21
N ASN A 213 -12.21 2.92 20.64
CA ASN A 213 -12.51 1.60 21.23
C ASN A 213 -12.38 0.49 20.17
N THR A 214 -12.84 0.75 18.96
CA THR A 214 -12.67 -0.16 17.81
C THR A 214 -11.20 -0.36 17.46
N LEU A 215 -10.43 0.72 17.40
CA LEU A 215 -8.99 0.68 17.14
C LEU A 215 -8.23 -0.05 18.25
N LEU A 216 -8.62 0.16 19.51
CA LEU A 216 -7.99 -0.52 20.64
C LEU A 216 -8.14 -2.04 20.52
N GLN A 217 -9.32 -2.53 20.15
CA GLN A 217 -9.56 -3.96 19.91
C GLN A 217 -8.66 -4.49 18.79
N ILE A 218 -8.52 -3.77 17.69
CA ILE A 218 -7.62 -4.14 16.59
C ILE A 218 -6.17 -4.21 17.06
N LEU A 219 -5.71 -3.20 17.81
CA LEU A 219 -4.33 -3.11 18.30
C LEU A 219 -3.97 -4.14 19.37
N GLU A 220 -4.94 -4.60 20.16
CA GLU A 220 -4.74 -5.60 21.22
C GLU A 220 -4.90 -7.02 20.70
N ASP A 221 -6.02 -7.31 20.05
CA ASP A 221 -6.42 -8.66 19.68
C ASP A 221 -6.09 -9.01 18.21
N GLY A 222 -5.71 -8.00 17.39
CA GLY A 222 -5.47 -8.18 15.97
C GLY A 222 -6.69 -8.63 15.18
N ARG A 223 -7.88 -8.42 15.71
CA ARG A 223 -9.14 -8.86 15.10
C ARG A 223 -10.29 -7.91 15.47
N LEU A 224 -11.30 -7.91 14.63
CA LEU A 224 -12.52 -7.15 14.84
C LEU A 224 -13.72 -7.98 14.40
N THR A 225 -14.79 -7.98 15.18
CA THR A 225 -16.06 -8.63 14.80
C THR A 225 -16.92 -7.63 14.06
N ASP A 226 -17.36 -7.99 12.86
CA ASP A 226 -18.24 -7.12 12.06
C ASP A 226 -19.70 -7.21 12.51
N GLY A 227 -20.56 -6.35 11.92
CA GLY A 227 -21.98 -6.30 12.23
C GLY A 227 -22.75 -7.60 11.88
N GLN A 228 -22.17 -8.50 11.11
CA GLN A 228 -22.73 -9.81 10.75
C GLN A 228 -22.18 -10.93 11.65
N GLY A 229 -21.37 -10.60 12.66
CA GLY A 229 -20.77 -11.57 13.56
C GLY A 229 -19.54 -12.29 13.02
N ARG A 230 -19.01 -11.89 11.86
CA ARG A 230 -17.79 -12.46 11.28
C ARG A 230 -16.56 -11.85 11.93
N ILE A 231 -15.55 -12.69 12.19
CA ILE A 231 -14.26 -12.24 12.71
C ILE A 231 -13.38 -11.83 11.52
N VAL A 232 -12.91 -10.58 11.52
CA VAL A 232 -11.98 -10.04 10.53
C VAL A 232 -10.59 -9.96 11.17
N ASP A 233 -9.61 -10.55 10.50
CA ASP A 233 -8.22 -10.63 10.96
C ASP A 233 -7.40 -9.43 10.48
N PHE A 234 -6.72 -8.75 11.41
CA PHE A 234 -5.86 -7.59 11.17
C PHE A 234 -4.38 -7.88 11.42
N LYS A 235 -4.00 -9.14 11.71
CA LYS A 235 -2.60 -9.48 12.05
C LYS A 235 -1.60 -9.18 10.93
N ASN A 236 -2.05 -9.27 9.68
CA ASN A 236 -1.24 -9.00 8.50
C ASN A 236 -1.35 -7.57 8.00
N THR A 237 -2.06 -6.70 8.72
CA THR A 237 -2.20 -5.28 8.35
C THR A 237 -1.16 -4.42 9.06
N VAL A 238 -0.79 -3.31 8.43
CA VAL A 238 -0.06 -2.22 9.05
C VAL A 238 -1.04 -1.07 9.31
N ILE A 239 -1.19 -0.68 10.56
CA ILE A 239 -2.12 0.38 10.98
C ILE A 239 -1.35 1.70 11.06
N ILE A 240 -1.82 2.72 10.37
CA ILE A 240 -1.24 4.05 10.37
C ILE A 240 -2.33 5.06 10.76
N LEU A 241 -2.03 5.90 11.74
CA LEU A 241 -2.88 6.99 12.19
C LEU A 241 -2.18 8.30 11.88
N THR A 242 -2.79 9.22 11.14
CA THR A 242 -2.18 10.55 10.95
C THR A 242 -2.80 11.57 11.88
N THR A 243 -2.01 12.56 12.27
CA THR A 243 -2.46 13.67 13.10
C THR A 243 -1.69 14.95 12.80
N ASN A 244 -2.35 16.08 13.03
CA ASN A 244 -1.75 17.42 12.99
C ASN A 244 -1.53 18.02 14.39
N LEU A 245 -1.79 17.25 15.45
CA LEU A 245 -1.59 17.70 16.82
C LEU A 245 -0.13 18.11 17.09
N GLY A 246 0.06 19.15 17.87
CA GLY A 246 1.38 19.65 18.25
C GLY A 246 2.17 20.39 17.15
N THR A 247 1.66 20.43 15.92
CA THR A 247 2.42 20.98 14.78
C THR A 247 1.89 22.32 14.26
N ARG A 248 0.68 22.75 14.66
CA ARG A 248 0.03 23.97 14.17
C ARG A 248 0.76 25.25 14.54
N ASP A 249 1.39 25.32 15.72
CA ASP A 249 2.08 26.52 16.21
C ASP A 249 3.51 26.64 15.71
N VAL A 250 4.14 25.54 15.34
CA VAL A 250 5.51 25.54 14.77
C VAL A 250 5.49 26.23 13.40
N ALA A 251 4.43 26.02 12.60
CA ALA A 251 4.26 26.72 11.34
C ALA A 251 4.08 28.24 11.52
N LYS A 252 3.44 28.69 12.62
CA LYS A 252 3.26 30.12 12.94
C LYS A 252 4.55 30.79 13.45
N ALA A 253 5.38 30.08 14.20
CA ALA A 253 6.63 30.62 14.72
C ALA A 253 7.66 30.94 13.62
N VAL A 254 7.68 30.15 12.55
CA VAL A 254 8.52 30.40 11.37
C VAL A 254 8.05 31.64 10.59
N THR A 255 6.74 31.91 10.57
CA THR A 255 6.16 33.07 9.86
C THR A 255 6.38 34.39 10.61
N LEU A 256 6.68 34.36 11.90
CA LEU A 256 6.90 35.56 12.75
C LEU A 256 8.37 36.04 12.84
N GLY A 257 9.25 35.53 11.97
CA GLY A 257 10.58 36.13 11.75
C GLY A 257 11.60 35.94 12.87
N PHE A 258 11.39 35.02 13.81
CA PHE A 258 12.46 34.63 14.76
C PHE A 258 13.38 33.61 14.08
N GLN A 259 14.21 34.11 13.14
CA GLN A 259 15.39 33.40 12.63
C GLN A 259 16.48 33.46 13.69
N GLY A 260 16.43 32.55 14.65
CA GLY A 260 17.61 32.15 15.42
C GLY A 260 18.36 31.13 14.57
N THR A 261 19.49 31.55 14.04
CA THR A 261 20.49 30.69 13.41
C THR A 261 20.87 29.53 14.34
N ASN A 262 20.96 28.31 13.76
CA ASN A 262 21.54 27.10 14.34
C ASN A 262 20.70 26.39 15.40
N ASP A 263 19.65 25.65 14.98
CA ASP A 263 19.31 24.37 15.61
C ASP A 263 18.05 23.74 14.95
N THR A 264 18.19 23.26 13.73
CA THR A 264 17.16 22.41 13.12
C THR A 264 16.88 21.17 13.98
N GLU A 265 17.92 20.65 14.62
CA GLU A 265 17.84 19.48 15.49
C GLU A 265 17.14 19.79 16.83
N SER A 266 17.46 20.94 17.46
CA SER A 266 16.77 21.36 18.69
C SER A 266 15.31 21.75 18.47
N ASN A 267 14.98 22.30 17.30
CA ASN A 267 13.60 22.58 16.90
C ASN A 267 12.80 21.30 16.65
N TYR A 268 13.43 20.27 16.07
CA TYR A 268 12.81 18.97 15.86
C TYR A 268 12.52 18.25 17.19
N GLU A 269 13.47 18.21 18.10
CA GLU A 269 13.27 17.61 19.42
C GLU A 269 12.18 18.33 20.23
N ARG A 270 12.11 19.65 20.17
CA ARG A 270 11.02 20.43 20.78
C ARG A 270 9.66 20.11 20.14
N MET A 271 9.61 20.00 18.82
CA MET A 271 8.39 19.61 18.11
C MET A 271 7.95 18.20 18.50
N LYS A 272 8.87 17.26 18.58
CA LYS A 272 8.64 15.88 19.00
C LYS A 272 8.08 15.81 20.43
N GLN A 273 8.67 16.56 21.34
CA GLN A 273 8.20 16.66 22.72
C GLN A 273 6.80 17.24 22.79
N LYS A 274 6.53 18.33 22.07
CA LYS A 274 5.20 18.96 22.01
C LYS A 274 4.13 18.03 21.41
N VAL A 275 4.46 17.34 20.33
CA VAL A 275 3.58 16.32 19.75
C VAL A 275 3.25 15.23 20.77
N ASN A 276 4.26 14.71 21.46
CA ASN A 276 4.05 13.68 22.48
C ASN A 276 3.18 14.17 23.65
N ASP A 277 3.35 15.40 24.08
CA ASP A 277 2.55 15.98 25.17
C ASP A 277 1.09 16.17 24.75
N GLU A 278 0.86 16.66 23.51
CA GLU A 278 -0.51 16.79 22.99
C GLU A 278 -1.19 15.44 22.74
N LEU A 279 -0.44 14.44 22.25
CA LEU A 279 -0.97 13.09 22.11
C LEU A 279 -1.41 12.51 23.45
N LYS A 280 -0.64 12.72 24.53
CA LYS A 280 -1.00 12.28 25.88
C LYS A 280 -2.23 13.00 26.45
N GLN A 281 -2.50 14.21 26.02
CA GLN A 281 -3.71 14.95 26.42
C GLN A 281 -4.97 14.48 25.67
N HIS A 282 -4.82 14.12 24.38
CA HIS A 282 -5.94 13.75 23.52
C HIS A 282 -6.29 12.26 23.55
N PHE A 283 -5.30 11.40 23.75
CA PHE A 283 -5.48 9.95 23.72
C PHE A 283 -5.23 9.31 25.07
N ARG A 284 -6.00 8.29 25.35
CA ARG A 284 -5.83 7.51 26.60
C ARG A 284 -4.47 6.81 26.59
N PRO A 285 -3.79 6.68 27.74
CA PRO A 285 -2.49 6.02 27.86
C PRO A 285 -2.50 4.57 27.34
N GLU A 286 -3.59 3.82 27.58
CA GLU A 286 -3.71 2.45 27.09
C GLU A 286 -3.69 2.38 25.54
N PHE A 287 -4.23 3.39 24.86
CA PHE A 287 -4.19 3.47 23.40
C PHE A 287 -2.76 3.74 22.88
N LEU A 288 -2.10 4.75 23.44
CA LEU A 288 -0.72 5.11 23.06
C LEU A 288 0.28 3.98 23.33
N ASN A 289 0.10 3.23 24.41
CA ASN A 289 0.95 2.10 24.76
C ASN A 289 0.83 0.90 23.79
N ARG A 290 -0.20 0.87 22.95
CA ARG A 290 -0.40 -0.16 21.92
C ARG A 290 0.18 0.21 20.57
N ILE A 291 0.53 1.47 20.38
CA ILE A 291 1.21 1.96 19.18
C ILE A 291 2.69 1.59 19.25
N ASP A 292 3.23 1.06 18.18
CA ASP A 292 4.63 0.63 18.11
C ASP A 292 5.60 1.82 18.12
N ASP A 293 5.24 2.89 17.38
CA ASP A 293 6.07 4.09 17.33
C ASP A 293 5.25 5.32 16.92
N THR A 294 5.68 6.50 17.42
CA THR A 294 5.17 7.80 17.03
C THR A 294 6.23 8.50 16.20
N ILE A 295 5.92 8.73 14.94
CA ILE A 295 6.84 9.25 13.94
C ILE A 295 6.48 10.69 13.62
N VAL A 296 7.40 11.60 13.90
CA VAL A 296 7.22 13.04 13.68
C VAL A 296 7.86 13.41 12.36
N PHE A 297 7.07 14.04 11.48
CA PHE A 297 7.49 14.50 10.17
C PHE A 297 8.02 15.94 10.24
N HIS A 298 9.14 16.19 9.58
CA HIS A 298 9.72 17.51 9.44
C HIS A 298 8.92 18.36 8.44
N GLN A 299 9.03 19.68 8.59
CA GLN A 299 8.64 20.60 7.51
C GLN A 299 9.58 20.39 6.31
N LEU A 300 9.03 20.48 5.11
CA LEU A 300 9.78 20.35 3.87
C LEU A 300 10.59 21.63 3.61
N THR A 301 11.85 21.48 3.23
CA THR A 301 12.66 22.58 2.73
C THR A 301 12.27 22.93 1.29
N GLN A 302 12.61 24.16 0.86
CA GLN A 302 12.35 24.58 -0.53
C GLN A 302 13.02 23.65 -1.56
N GLU A 303 14.22 23.16 -1.25
CA GLU A 303 14.94 22.22 -2.12
C GLU A 303 14.19 20.88 -2.23
N GLN A 304 13.67 20.36 -1.10
CA GLN A 304 12.88 19.15 -1.08
C GLN A 304 11.57 19.30 -1.87
N ILE A 305 10.91 20.45 -1.74
CA ILE A 305 9.69 20.75 -2.50
C ILE A 305 9.98 20.76 -4.01
N LEU A 306 11.09 21.36 -4.45
CA LEU A 306 11.50 21.35 -5.87
C LEU A 306 11.72 19.92 -6.39
N ARG A 307 12.36 19.07 -5.60
CA ARG A 307 12.52 17.64 -5.95
C ARG A 307 11.19 16.90 -6.05
N ILE A 308 10.24 17.21 -5.17
CA ILE A 308 8.89 16.64 -5.24
C ILE A 308 8.20 17.08 -6.54
N VAL A 309 8.32 18.35 -6.92
CA VAL A 309 7.79 18.85 -8.20
C VAL A 309 8.39 18.07 -9.37
N ASP A 310 9.71 17.81 -9.37
CA ASP A 310 10.36 17.03 -10.42
C ASP A 310 9.80 15.60 -10.52
N LEU A 311 9.54 14.94 -9.39
CA LEU A 311 8.90 13.61 -9.38
C LEU A 311 7.47 13.64 -9.91
N MET A 312 6.69 14.67 -9.55
CA MET A 312 5.31 14.83 -10.05
C MET A 312 5.29 15.07 -11.54
N VAL A 313 6.20 15.90 -12.06
CA VAL A 313 6.34 16.17 -13.50
C VAL A 313 6.73 14.91 -14.25
N ALA A 314 7.67 14.11 -13.74
CA ALA A 314 8.09 12.86 -14.36
C ALA A 314 6.92 11.86 -14.48
N ARG A 315 6.04 11.80 -13.47
CA ARG A 315 4.81 10.99 -13.54
C ARG A 315 3.86 11.47 -14.64
N ILE A 316 3.67 12.79 -14.75
CA ILE A 316 2.83 13.39 -15.79
C ILE A 316 3.45 13.15 -17.18
N GLU A 317 4.76 13.32 -17.32
CA GLU A 317 5.47 13.04 -18.58
C GLU A 317 5.27 11.58 -19.04
N THR A 318 5.31 10.63 -18.12
CA THR A 318 5.06 9.22 -18.43
C THR A 318 3.66 9.00 -18.99
N GLN A 319 2.65 9.70 -18.46
CA GLN A 319 1.28 9.64 -18.98
C GLN A 319 1.13 10.35 -20.33
N LEU A 320 1.85 11.47 -20.53
CA LEU A 320 1.81 12.23 -21.76
C LEU A 320 2.53 11.54 -22.93
N ARG A 321 3.61 10.80 -22.64
CA ARG A 321 4.31 9.97 -23.64
C ARG A 321 3.39 8.95 -24.31
N ASN A 322 2.44 8.40 -23.57
CA ASN A 322 1.41 7.50 -24.14
C ASN A 322 0.46 8.20 -25.14
N LYS A 323 0.54 9.54 -25.22
CA LYS A 323 -0.26 10.38 -26.13
C LYS A 323 0.62 11.18 -27.10
N ASP A 324 1.90 10.80 -27.24
CA ASP A 324 2.90 11.49 -28.06
C ASP A 324 3.08 12.97 -27.71
N MET A 325 2.91 13.32 -26.42
CA MET A 325 3.11 14.68 -25.90
C MET A 325 4.28 14.71 -24.91
N GLY A 326 5.01 15.84 -24.89
CA GLY A 326 6.05 16.14 -23.90
C GLY A 326 5.66 17.32 -23.02
N LEU A 327 6.21 17.38 -21.82
CA LEU A 327 6.08 18.49 -20.88
C LEU A 327 7.45 18.94 -20.42
N GLU A 328 7.75 20.24 -20.56
CA GLU A 328 8.96 20.84 -20.04
C GLU A 328 8.61 22.01 -19.12
N LEU A 329 9.09 21.99 -17.89
CA LEU A 329 8.93 23.06 -16.92
C LEU A 329 10.20 23.88 -16.78
N THR A 330 10.08 25.20 -16.96
CA THR A 330 11.21 26.11 -16.68
C THR A 330 11.51 26.17 -15.18
N THR A 331 12.76 26.49 -14.85
CA THR A 331 13.19 26.63 -13.43
C THR A 331 12.35 27.66 -12.65
N ASN A 332 11.89 28.73 -13.32
CA ASN A 332 11.04 29.73 -12.69
C ASN A 332 9.62 29.20 -12.43
N ALA A 333 9.06 28.40 -13.34
CA ALA A 333 7.76 27.76 -13.12
C ALA A 333 7.79 26.76 -11.98
N LYS A 334 8.90 26.05 -11.77
CA LYS A 334 9.07 25.12 -10.65
C LYS A 334 9.16 25.82 -9.28
N LYS A 335 9.62 27.08 -9.25
CA LYS A 335 9.77 27.88 -8.04
C LYS A 335 8.50 28.62 -7.65
N TRP A 336 7.60 28.79 -8.57
CA TRP A 336 6.31 29.47 -8.38
C TRP A 336 5.27 28.55 -7.76
#